data_1368b5824d95f70e19b0099c5a3cda5b
#
_entry.id   1368b5824d95f70e19b0099c5a3cda5b
#
_cell.length_a   1.000
_cell.length_b   1.000
_cell.length_c   1.000
_cell.angle_alpha   90.00
_cell.angle_beta   90.00
_cell.angle_gamma   90.00
#
_symmetry.space_group_name_H-M   'P 1'
#
loop_
_entity.id
_entity.type
_entity.pdbx_description
1 polymer ?
#
loop_
_entity_poly.entity_id
_entity_poly.type
_entity_poly.pdbx_seq_one_letter_code
_entity_poly.pdbx_strand_id
1 'polypeptide(L)'
;MANYPNHHLIIGGYFSTWAFNLVMSEVLREFNKLYKERRGQRIKLVEKIVCYADDFLLFGYKSNLERAIKTIARRIKARFGLEIKNVWSIIQFPSKEVENHPRYKNIFIDMMGFRIYRHRRSIRKKIFLRARRQFIRANQLSYVPIWRARKIVAYNSWLTYSKSYGVILNYHINTLMNRSKQSISNHSREELTSYERDLLLYPESCFDFSRWRKNRRYFEEKYRKSH
;
A
#
# COMPACT_ATOMS: atom_id res chain seq x y z
N MET A 1 9.95 -35.59 -18.10
CA MET A 1 10.54 -34.39 -17.52
C MET A 1 9.52 -33.28 -17.65
N ALA A 2 8.90 -32.83 -16.55
CA ALA A 2 7.92 -31.77 -16.59
C ALA A 2 8.65 -30.44 -16.81
N ASN A 3 8.39 -29.81 -17.96
CA ASN A 3 8.79 -28.43 -18.19
C ASN A 3 8.04 -27.54 -17.20
N TYR A 4 8.73 -27.00 -16.21
CA TYR A 4 8.25 -25.89 -15.38
C TYR A 4 8.69 -24.58 -16.04
N PRO A 5 7.90 -23.98 -16.93
CA PRO A 5 8.33 -22.78 -17.66
C PRO A 5 8.18 -21.49 -16.85
N ASN A 6 7.66 -21.52 -15.63
CA ASN A 6 7.29 -20.31 -14.92
C ASN A 6 7.84 -20.32 -13.47
N HIS A 7 8.96 -19.67 -13.26
CA HIS A 7 9.49 -19.35 -11.94
C HIS A 7 8.67 -18.22 -11.29
N HIS A 8 7.41 -18.47 -10.97
CA HIS A 8 6.56 -17.48 -10.31
C HIS A 8 6.45 -17.77 -8.82
N LEU A 9 6.57 -16.70 -8.02
CA LEU A 9 6.24 -16.77 -6.62
C LEU A 9 4.72 -16.81 -6.44
N ILE A 10 4.23 -17.68 -5.57
CA ILE A 10 2.80 -17.82 -5.27
C ILE A 10 2.34 -16.52 -4.58
N ILE A 11 1.34 -15.85 -5.16
CA ILE A 11 0.78 -14.63 -4.60
C ILE A 11 0.07 -14.94 -3.28
N GLY A 12 0.40 -14.17 -2.22
CA GLY A 12 -0.22 -14.32 -0.89
C GLY A 12 0.45 -15.31 0.05
N GLY A 13 1.51 -16.00 -0.38
CA GLY A 13 2.32 -16.84 0.52
C GLY A 13 3.27 -16.01 1.38
N TYR A 14 3.44 -16.38 2.65
CA TYR A 14 4.40 -15.73 3.56
C TYR A 14 5.83 -15.79 3.01
N PHE A 15 6.25 -16.96 2.54
CA PHE A 15 7.58 -17.17 1.94
C PHE A 15 7.78 -16.33 0.67
N SER A 16 6.75 -16.19 -0.15
CA SER A 16 6.81 -15.39 -1.38
C SER A 16 7.11 -13.92 -1.13
N THR A 17 6.51 -13.36 -0.08
CA THR A 17 6.77 -11.97 0.34
C THR A 17 8.22 -11.78 0.79
N TRP A 18 8.73 -12.73 1.57
CA TRP A 18 10.11 -12.69 2.04
C TRP A 18 11.11 -12.84 0.88
N ALA A 19 10.92 -13.83 0.01
CA ALA A 19 11.76 -14.07 -1.17
C ALA A 19 11.74 -12.87 -2.13
N PHE A 20 10.58 -12.26 -2.35
CA PHE A 20 10.45 -11.04 -3.13
C PHE A 20 11.27 -9.89 -2.54
N ASN A 21 11.19 -9.64 -1.23
CA ASN A 21 11.95 -8.59 -0.57
C ASN A 21 13.46 -8.82 -0.67
N LEU A 22 13.91 -10.09 -0.61
CA LEU A 22 15.32 -10.44 -0.81
C LEU A 22 15.78 -10.08 -2.22
N VAL A 23 15.04 -10.47 -3.25
CA VAL A 23 15.35 -10.13 -4.65
C VAL A 23 15.36 -8.61 -4.84
N MET A 24 14.37 -7.90 -4.28
CA MET A 24 14.29 -6.44 -4.40
C MET A 24 15.45 -5.73 -3.67
N SER A 25 15.96 -6.30 -2.58
CA SER A 25 17.15 -5.77 -1.90
C SER A 25 18.39 -5.84 -2.79
N GLU A 26 18.56 -6.94 -3.54
CA GLU A 26 19.65 -7.08 -4.52
C GLU A 26 19.48 -6.09 -5.69
N VAL A 27 18.25 -5.90 -6.19
CA VAL A 27 17.96 -4.89 -7.21
C VAL A 27 18.36 -3.49 -6.72
N LEU A 28 18.04 -3.13 -5.47
CA LEU A 28 18.44 -1.85 -4.87
C LEU A 28 19.95 -1.71 -4.76
N ARG A 29 20.67 -2.79 -4.43
CA ARG A 29 22.14 -2.80 -4.40
C ARG A 29 22.72 -2.54 -5.80
N GLU A 30 22.15 -3.11 -6.85
CA GLU A 30 22.57 -2.85 -8.22
C GLU A 30 22.39 -1.38 -8.62
N PHE A 31 21.31 -0.72 -8.24
CA PHE A 31 21.15 0.73 -8.44
C PHE A 31 22.24 1.54 -7.74
N ASN A 32 22.59 1.17 -6.51
CA ASN A 32 23.61 1.87 -5.73
C ASN A 32 25.03 1.72 -6.32
N LYS A 33 25.27 0.71 -7.15
CA LYS A 33 26.54 0.47 -7.85
C LYS A 33 26.66 1.23 -9.19
N LEU A 34 25.66 2.02 -9.57
CA LEU A 34 25.68 2.74 -10.84
C LEU A 34 26.42 4.07 -10.72
N TYR A 35 27.57 4.12 -11.34
CA TYR A 35 28.40 5.32 -11.42
C TYR A 35 28.77 5.61 -12.88
N LYS A 36 29.10 6.85 -13.16
CA LYS A 36 29.84 7.28 -14.35
C LYS A 36 31.13 7.94 -13.91
N GLU A 37 32.16 7.81 -14.69
CA GLU A 37 33.39 8.56 -14.51
C GLU A 37 33.36 9.81 -15.39
N ARG A 38 33.71 10.94 -14.81
CA ARG A 38 33.87 12.22 -15.51
C ARG A 38 35.05 12.98 -14.90
N ARG A 39 36.07 13.25 -15.70
CA ARG A 39 37.29 13.97 -15.26
C ARG A 39 37.92 13.34 -14.01
N GLY A 40 38.05 12.01 -13.97
CA GLY A 40 38.60 11.28 -12.83
C GLY A 40 37.69 11.15 -11.60
N GLN A 41 36.47 11.73 -11.64
CA GLN A 41 35.54 11.64 -10.53
C GLN A 41 34.43 10.63 -10.81
N ARG A 42 34.11 9.82 -9.78
CA ARG A 42 32.96 8.89 -9.81
C ARG A 42 31.69 9.61 -9.39
N ILE A 43 30.74 9.73 -10.32
CA ILE A 43 29.46 10.38 -10.10
C ILE A 43 28.35 9.32 -10.10
N LYS A 44 27.54 9.29 -9.04
CA LYS A 44 26.38 8.41 -8.97
C LYS A 44 25.38 8.75 -10.07
N LEU A 45 24.83 7.72 -10.73
CA LEU A 45 23.76 7.92 -11.71
C LEU A 45 22.40 8.13 -11.05
N VAL A 46 22.17 7.54 -9.86
CA VAL A 46 20.98 7.70 -9.07
C VAL A 46 21.36 8.27 -7.71
N GLU A 47 20.82 9.44 -7.36
CA GLU A 47 21.15 10.11 -6.09
C GLU A 47 20.42 9.48 -4.92
N LYS A 48 19.10 9.23 -5.08
CA LYS A 48 18.24 8.59 -4.07
C LYS A 48 17.25 7.65 -4.74
N ILE A 49 16.87 6.61 -3.99
CA ILE A 49 15.88 5.61 -4.41
C ILE A 49 14.85 5.45 -3.30
N VAL A 50 13.59 5.40 -3.68
CA VAL A 50 12.49 4.95 -2.84
C VAL A 50 11.87 3.75 -3.52
N CYS A 51 11.74 2.65 -2.79
CA CYS A 51 11.12 1.42 -3.25
C CYS A 51 9.91 1.09 -2.38
N TYR A 52 8.80 0.73 -3.02
CA TYR A 52 7.63 0.19 -2.37
C TYR A 52 7.10 -0.97 -3.19
N ALA A 53 7.28 -2.17 -2.67
CA ALA A 53 7.06 -3.41 -3.40
C ALA A 53 7.81 -3.39 -4.75
N ASP A 54 7.10 -3.48 -5.87
CA ASP A 54 7.62 -3.44 -7.24
C ASP A 54 7.74 -2.01 -7.82
N ASP A 55 7.24 -1.00 -7.13
CA ASP A 55 7.30 0.39 -7.56
C ASP A 55 8.60 1.07 -7.12
N PHE A 56 9.35 1.63 -8.06
CA PHE A 56 10.57 2.40 -7.81
C PHE A 56 10.39 3.88 -8.14
N LEU A 57 10.92 4.71 -7.26
CA LEU A 57 11.07 6.14 -7.48
C LEU A 57 12.55 6.51 -7.39
N LEU A 58 13.10 6.96 -8.50
CA LEU A 58 14.51 7.32 -8.63
C LEU A 58 14.66 8.84 -8.69
N PHE A 59 15.64 9.37 -7.97
CA PHE A 59 15.95 10.79 -7.95
C PHE A 59 17.35 11.02 -8.52
N GLY A 60 17.50 12.07 -9.34
CA GLY A 60 18.77 12.46 -9.93
C GLY A 60 18.59 13.29 -11.20
N TYR A 61 19.67 13.57 -11.88
CA TYR A 61 19.66 14.30 -13.15
C TYR A 61 19.04 13.45 -14.26
N LYS A 62 18.20 14.05 -15.12
CA LYS A 62 17.48 13.37 -16.19
C LYS A 62 18.37 12.43 -17.02
N SER A 63 19.48 12.93 -17.56
CA SER A 63 20.40 12.14 -18.39
C SER A 63 21.03 10.96 -17.65
N ASN A 64 21.29 11.11 -16.35
CA ASN A 64 21.83 10.04 -15.50
C ASN A 64 20.76 8.98 -15.22
N LEU A 65 19.50 9.39 -14.94
CA LEU A 65 18.39 8.48 -14.70
C LEU A 65 18.06 7.64 -15.94
N GLU A 66 18.02 8.24 -17.12
CA GLU A 66 17.80 7.53 -18.39
C GLU A 66 18.87 6.45 -18.63
N ARG A 67 20.13 6.77 -18.35
CA ARG A 67 21.24 5.83 -18.45
C ARG A 67 21.13 4.73 -17.38
N ALA A 68 20.79 5.11 -16.15
CA ALA A 68 20.61 4.17 -15.03
C ALA A 68 19.53 3.14 -15.33
N ILE A 69 18.36 3.57 -15.77
CA ILE A 69 17.22 2.69 -16.10
C ILE A 69 17.60 1.68 -17.20
N LYS A 70 18.22 2.14 -18.29
CA LYS A 70 18.68 1.26 -19.38
C LYS A 70 19.72 0.23 -18.92
N THR A 71 20.63 0.62 -18.03
CA THR A 71 21.66 -0.27 -17.51
C THR A 71 21.08 -1.30 -16.56
N ILE A 72 20.21 -0.86 -15.62
CA ILE A 72 19.55 -1.73 -14.66
C ILE A 72 18.61 -2.70 -15.34
N ALA A 73 17.81 -2.26 -16.32
CA ALA A 73 16.92 -3.15 -17.04
C ALA A 73 17.65 -4.37 -17.61
N ARG A 74 18.83 -4.15 -18.22
CA ARG A 74 19.67 -5.24 -18.75
C ARG A 74 20.21 -6.15 -17.63
N ARG A 75 20.73 -5.57 -16.53
CA ARG A 75 21.30 -6.35 -15.41
C ARG A 75 20.25 -7.17 -14.68
N ILE A 76 19.08 -6.59 -14.40
CA ILE A 76 17.99 -7.27 -13.71
C ILE A 76 17.45 -8.40 -14.57
N LYS A 77 17.28 -8.18 -15.88
CA LYS A 77 16.87 -9.24 -16.82
C LYS A 77 17.86 -10.37 -16.87
N ALA A 78 19.16 -10.08 -16.98
CA ALA A 78 20.21 -11.09 -17.05
C ALA A 78 20.37 -11.89 -15.74
N ARG A 79 20.22 -11.23 -14.58
CA ARG A 79 20.49 -11.86 -13.28
C ARG A 79 19.28 -12.52 -12.64
N PHE A 80 18.08 -11.93 -12.80
CA PHE A 80 16.88 -12.35 -12.10
C PHE A 80 15.72 -12.72 -13.04
N GLY A 81 15.88 -12.58 -14.36
CA GLY A 81 14.80 -12.77 -15.31
C GLY A 81 13.67 -11.73 -15.21
N LEU A 82 13.86 -10.66 -14.43
CA LEU A 82 12.85 -9.63 -14.21
C LEU A 82 12.91 -8.55 -15.30
N GLU A 83 11.76 -8.06 -15.70
CA GLU A 83 11.65 -6.99 -16.69
C GLU A 83 11.07 -5.71 -16.07
N ILE A 84 11.72 -4.58 -16.36
CA ILE A 84 11.18 -3.27 -16.04
C ILE A 84 10.13 -2.92 -17.12
N LYS A 85 8.91 -2.62 -16.70
CA LYS A 85 7.85 -2.19 -17.61
C LYS A 85 8.26 -0.90 -18.35
N ASN A 86 7.99 -0.84 -19.64
CA ASN A 86 8.33 0.33 -20.48
C ASN A 86 7.43 1.57 -20.22
N VAL A 87 6.67 1.58 -19.13
CA VAL A 87 5.71 2.65 -18.76
C VAL A 87 6.28 3.60 -17.71
N TRP A 88 7.60 3.72 -17.61
CA TRP A 88 8.22 4.70 -16.72
C TRP A 88 8.20 6.10 -17.33
N SER A 89 8.17 7.11 -16.49
CA SER A 89 8.20 8.51 -16.90
C SER A 89 9.17 9.32 -16.04
N ILE A 90 9.78 10.33 -16.62
CA ILE A 90 10.60 11.30 -15.89
C ILE A 90 9.74 12.51 -15.60
N ILE A 91 9.59 12.84 -14.32
CA ILE A 91 8.83 13.96 -13.82
C ILE A 91 9.81 15.02 -13.33
N GLN A 92 9.78 16.19 -13.93
CA GLN A 92 10.57 17.34 -13.50
C GLN A 92 9.67 18.33 -12.77
N PHE A 93 9.91 18.51 -11.46
CA PHE A 93 9.24 19.55 -10.71
C PHE A 93 9.79 20.93 -11.09
N PRO A 94 8.92 21.93 -11.24
CA PRO A 94 9.35 23.30 -11.57
C PRO A 94 10.19 23.91 -10.44
N SER A 95 10.98 24.93 -10.75
CA SER A 95 11.62 25.75 -9.73
C SER A 95 10.59 26.50 -8.87
N LYS A 96 10.99 27.00 -7.69
CA LYS A 96 10.08 27.76 -6.82
C LYS A 96 9.44 28.97 -7.53
N GLU A 97 10.18 29.62 -8.40
CA GLU A 97 9.78 30.86 -9.09
C GLU A 97 8.61 30.65 -10.06
N VAL A 98 8.55 29.50 -10.72
CA VAL A 98 7.51 29.19 -11.72
C VAL A 98 6.47 28.18 -11.23
N GLU A 99 6.53 27.75 -9.97
CA GLU A 99 5.65 26.69 -9.43
C GLU A 99 4.17 27.08 -9.48
N ASN A 100 3.85 28.35 -9.30
CA ASN A 100 2.47 28.84 -9.30
C ASN A 100 1.88 29.01 -10.71
N HIS A 101 2.69 28.85 -11.77
CA HIS A 101 2.20 28.94 -13.12
C HIS A 101 1.22 27.81 -13.44
N PRO A 102 0.07 28.08 -14.07
CA PRO A 102 -0.99 27.09 -14.35
C PRO A 102 -0.50 25.81 -15.02
N ARG A 103 0.51 25.92 -15.89
CA ARG A 103 1.12 24.77 -16.59
C ARG A 103 1.70 23.73 -15.66
N TYR A 104 2.18 24.10 -14.46
CA TYR A 104 2.87 23.22 -13.52
C TYR A 104 2.00 22.74 -12.37
N LYS A 105 0.77 23.27 -12.21
CA LYS A 105 -0.14 22.88 -11.12
C LYS A 105 -0.50 21.40 -11.09
N ASN A 106 -0.41 20.72 -12.22
CA ASN A 106 -0.82 19.32 -12.38
C ASN A 106 0.36 18.34 -12.45
N ILE A 107 1.59 18.80 -12.17
CA ILE A 107 2.75 17.92 -12.11
C ILE A 107 2.78 17.21 -10.76
N PHE A 108 2.65 15.89 -10.77
CA PHE A 108 2.66 15.06 -9.58
C PHE A 108 3.23 13.68 -9.88
N ILE A 109 3.71 13.02 -8.82
CA ILE A 109 4.07 11.61 -8.83
C ILE A 109 2.86 10.84 -8.29
N ASP A 110 2.40 9.82 -9.02
CA ASP A 110 1.30 8.94 -8.58
C ASP A 110 1.89 7.65 -8.01
N MET A 111 1.99 7.56 -6.68
CA MET A 111 2.57 6.42 -5.97
C MET A 111 1.78 6.09 -4.71
N MET A 112 1.64 4.79 -4.39
CA MET A 112 0.96 4.30 -3.17
C MET A 112 -0.43 4.89 -2.93
N GLY A 113 -1.16 5.21 -4.00
CA GLY A 113 -2.51 5.81 -3.91
C GLY A 113 -2.55 7.30 -3.59
N PHE A 114 -1.38 7.95 -3.52
CA PHE A 114 -1.26 9.40 -3.38
C PHE A 114 -0.79 10.04 -4.68
N ARG A 115 -1.20 11.29 -4.87
CA ARG A 115 -0.59 12.23 -5.81
C ARG A 115 0.32 13.15 -5.02
N ILE A 116 1.62 13.00 -5.24
CA ILE A 116 2.67 13.72 -4.54
C ILE A 116 3.10 14.88 -5.42
N TYR A 117 2.77 16.07 -5.00
CA TYR A 117 3.23 17.33 -5.59
C TYR A 117 4.49 17.80 -4.86
N ARG A 118 5.14 18.83 -5.33
CA ARG A 118 6.36 19.37 -4.69
C ARG A 118 6.19 19.67 -3.19
N HIS A 119 5.08 20.34 -2.81
CA HIS A 119 4.84 20.81 -1.42
C HIS A 119 3.57 20.24 -0.78
N ARG A 120 2.83 19.37 -1.47
CA ARG A 120 1.60 18.79 -0.94
C ARG A 120 1.41 17.36 -1.39
N ARG A 121 0.68 16.61 -0.61
CA ARG A 121 0.18 15.28 -0.97
C ARG A 121 -1.34 15.33 -1.01
N SER A 122 -1.94 14.71 -2.00
CA SER A 122 -3.39 14.50 -2.06
C SER A 122 -3.68 13.02 -2.33
N ILE A 123 -4.84 12.57 -1.88
CA ILE A 123 -5.29 11.21 -2.15
C ILE A 123 -5.66 11.09 -3.63
N ARG A 124 -5.37 9.93 -4.24
CA ARG A 124 -5.81 9.63 -5.61
C ARG A 124 -7.33 9.74 -5.72
N LYS A 125 -7.84 10.43 -6.75
CA LYS A 125 -9.28 10.71 -6.93
C LYS A 125 -10.16 9.47 -6.76
N LYS A 126 -9.77 8.32 -7.31
CA LYS A 126 -10.53 7.06 -7.22
C LYS A 126 -10.67 6.57 -5.77
N ILE A 127 -9.61 6.68 -4.96
CA ILE A 127 -9.63 6.31 -3.54
C ILE A 127 -10.49 7.29 -2.76
N PHE A 128 -10.31 8.58 -2.98
CA PHE A 128 -11.12 9.63 -2.34
C PHE A 128 -12.61 9.45 -2.61
N LEU A 129 -13.02 9.20 -3.85
CA LEU A 129 -14.44 9.00 -4.19
C LEU A 129 -15.04 7.77 -3.49
N ARG A 130 -14.26 6.69 -3.36
CA ARG A 130 -14.69 5.49 -2.61
C ARG A 130 -14.84 5.80 -1.12
N ALA A 131 -13.87 6.48 -0.52
CA ALA A 131 -13.89 6.90 0.88
C ALA A 131 -15.09 7.83 1.14
N ARG A 132 -15.27 8.86 0.32
CA ARG A 132 -16.41 9.80 0.39
C ARG A 132 -17.75 9.09 0.45
N ARG A 133 -17.98 8.10 -0.41
CA ARG A 133 -19.23 7.31 -0.42
C ARG A 133 -19.45 6.59 0.93
N GLN A 134 -18.38 6.06 1.54
CA GLN A 134 -18.51 5.41 2.86
C GLN A 134 -18.80 6.44 3.95
N PHE A 135 -18.16 7.60 3.93
CA PHE A 135 -18.38 8.67 4.92
C PHE A 135 -19.82 9.19 4.86
N ILE A 136 -20.34 9.52 3.67
CA ILE A 136 -21.72 9.99 3.49
C ILE A 136 -22.69 8.95 4.02
N ARG A 137 -22.59 7.70 3.58
CA ARG A 137 -23.50 6.62 4.00
C ARG A 137 -23.44 6.34 5.50
N ALA A 138 -22.24 6.45 6.11
CA ALA A 138 -22.09 6.21 7.54
C ALA A 138 -22.64 7.36 8.39
N ASN A 139 -22.58 8.60 7.92
CA ASN A 139 -23.15 9.75 8.62
C ASN A 139 -24.68 9.72 8.63
N GLN A 140 -25.30 9.03 7.69
CA GLN A 140 -26.77 8.85 7.63
C GLN A 140 -27.28 7.75 8.58
N LEU A 141 -26.39 6.94 9.16
CA LEU A 141 -26.78 5.82 10.02
C LEU A 141 -26.64 6.21 11.50
N SER A 142 -27.59 5.78 12.33
CA SER A 142 -27.49 5.85 13.79
C SER A 142 -26.39 4.94 14.32
N TYR A 143 -26.27 3.74 13.76
CA TYR A 143 -25.23 2.73 14.05
C TYR A 143 -24.40 2.46 12.81
N VAL A 144 -23.07 2.32 12.98
CA VAL A 144 -22.15 2.01 11.88
C VAL A 144 -21.87 0.50 11.88
N PRO A 145 -22.32 -0.26 10.86
CA PRO A 145 -22.03 -1.70 10.79
C PRO A 145 -20.53 -1.97 10.74
N ILE A 146 -20.08 -3.10 11.34
CA ILE A 146 -18.66 -3.45 11.50
C ILE A 146 -17.86 -3.40 10.19
N TRP A 147 -18.43 -3.95 9.11
CA TRP A 147 -17.76 -3.96 7.80
C TRP A 147 -17.52 -2.55 7.23
N ARG A 148 -18.45 -1.61 7.54
CA ARG A 148 -18.30 -0.21 7.17
C ARG A 148 -17.35 0.52 8.10
N ALA A 149 -17.41 0.23 9.39
CA ALA A 149 -16.51 0.76 10.40
C ALA A 149 -15.05 0.45 10.08
N ARG A 150 -14.73 -0.80 9.72
CA ARG A 150 -13.40 -1.21 9.26
C ARG A 150 -12.93 -0.44 8.03
N LYS A 151 -13.82 -0.20 7.05
CA LYS A 151 -13.49 0.63 5.86
C LYS A 151 -13.23 2.09 6.21
N ILE A 152 -14.00 2.67 7.12
CA ILE A 152 -13.81 4.07 7.56
C ILE A 152 -12.46 4.23 8.24
N VAL A 153 -12.11 3.33 9.15
CA VAL A 153 -10.81 3.33 9.83
C VAL A 153 -9.66 3.19 8.81
N ALA A 154 -9.79 2.28 7.85
CA ALA A 154 -8.79 2.12 6.79
C ALA A 154 -8.65 3.39 5.92
N TYR A 155 -9.75 4.04 5.55
CA TYR A 155 -9.69 5.28 4.76
C TYR A 155 -9.16 6.48 5.56
N ASN A 156 -9.33 6.50 6.89
CA ASN A 156 -8.79 7.57 7.71
C ASN A 156 -7.26 7.64 7.65
N SER A 157 -6.56 6.52 7.53
CA SER A 157 -5.11 6.52 7.38
C SER A 157 -4.66 7.29 6.13
N TRP A 158 -5.42 7.23 5.03
CA TRP A 158 -5.16 8.03 3.83
C TRP A 158 -5.33 9.53 4.08
N LEU A 159 -6.34 9.92 4.87
CA LEU A 159 -6.58 11.33 5.22
C LEU A 159 -5.45 11.89 6.10
N THR A 160 -4.95 11.09 7.04
CA THR A 160 -3.87 11.48 7.95
C THR A 160 -2.58 11.85 7.20
N TYR A 161 -2.27 11.14 6.12
CA TYR A 161 -1.05 11.38 5.34
C TYR A 161 -1.25 12.35 4.16
N SER A 162 -2.37 13.04 4.07
CA SER A 162 -2.67 14.00 3.01
C SER A 162 -3.16 15.34 3.57
N LYS A 163 -3.09 16.42 2.77
CA LYS A 163 -3.70 17.70 3.13
C LYS A 163 -5.24 17.62 2.99
N SER A 164 -5.90 17.01 3.97
CA SER A 164 -7.32 16.64 3.93
C SER A 164 -8.18 17.35 4.99
N TYR A 165 -7.70 18.43 5.57
CA TYR A 165 -8.40 19.13 6.66
C TYR A 165 -9.87 19.47 6.32
N GLY A 166 -10.13 20.05 5.14
CA GLY A 166 -11.48 20.34 4.69
C GLY A 166 -12.38 19.09 4.56
N VAL A 167 -11.79 17.94 4.18
CA VAL A 167 -12.51 16.65 4.12
C VAL A 167 -12.88 16.18 5.52
N ILE A 168 -11.94 16.30 6.47
CA ILE A 168 -12.16 15.90 7.88
C ILE A 168 -13.30 16.69 8.48
N LEU A 169 -13.37 17.99 8.25
CA LEU A 169 -14.45 18.86 8.74
C LEU A 169 -15.78 18.55 8.02
N ASN A 170 -15.80 18.57 6.70
CA ASN A 170 -17.03 18.45 5.90
C ASN A 170 -17.77 17.11 6.08
N TYR A 171 -17.03 16.05 6.41
CA TYR A 171 -17.63 14.72 6.63
C TYR A 171 -17.64 14.29 8.09
N HIS A 172 -17.33 15.18 9.03
CA HIS A 172 -17.29 14.91 10.48
C HIS A 172 -16.48 13.66 10.81
N ILE A 173 -15.30 13.52 10.18
CA ILE A 173 -14.49 12.29 10.22
C ILE A 173 -14.11 11.90 11.65
N ASN A 174 -13.80 12.85 12.53
CA ASN A 174 -13.43 12.56 13.92
C ASN A 174 -14.56 11.87 14.67
N THR A 175 -15.77 12.39 14.58
CA THR A 175 -16.98 11.78 15.19
C THR A 175 -17.24 10.40 14.58
N LEU A 176 -17.13 10.30 13.26
CA LEU A 176 -17.33 9.05 12.53
C LEU A 176 -16.30 8.00 12.91
N MET A 177 -15.06 8.39 13.13
CA MET A 177 -13.98 7.52 13.61
C MET A 177 -14.26 6.98 15.01
N ASN A 178 -14.73 7.82 15.94
CA ASN A 178 -15.07 7.40 17.29
C ASN A 178 -16.19 6.35 17.27
N ARG A 179 -17.28 6.62 16.52
CA ARG A 179 -18.38 5.67 16.32
C ARG A 179 -17.91 4.36 15.69
N SER A 180 -17.05 4.44 14.68
CA SER A 180 -16.50 3.26 14.01
C SER A 180 -15.60 2.43 14.92
N LYS A 181 -14.73 3.06 15.71
CA LYS A 181 -13.89 2.38 16.69
C LYS A 181 -14.74 1.69 17.77
N GLN A 182 -15.78 2.37 18.26
CA GLN A 182 -16.71 1.80 19.22
C GLN A 182 -17.43 0.57 18.66
N SER A 183 -17.91 0.63 17.43
CA SER A 183 -18.55 -0.50 16.74
C SER A 183 -17.60 -1.70 16.62
N ILE A 184 -16.33 -1.47 16.27
CA ILE A 184 -15.30 -2.51 16.17
C ILE A 184 -15.01 -3.11 17.57
N SER A 185 -14.87 -2.27 18.58
CA SER A 185 -14.58 -2.71 19.97
C SER A 185 -15.73 -3.55 20.55
N ASN A 186 -16.97 -3.12 20.34
CA ASN A 186 -18.13 -3.87 20.81
C ASN A 186 -18.20 -5.25 20.16
N HIS A 187 -18.01 -5.32 18.85
CA HIS A 187 -18.00 -6.59 18.12
C HIS A 187 -16.89 -7.53 18.58
N SER A 188 -15.68 -7.01 18.81
CA SER A 188 -14.58 -7.83 19.35
C SER A 188 -14.87 -8.34 20.77
N ARG A 189 -15.57 -7.56 21.60
CA ARG A 189 -16.01 -8.02 22.94
C ARG A 189 -17.05 -9.13 22.83
N GLU A 190 -18.01 -9.02 21.92
CA GLU A 190 -19.02 -10.06 21.68
C GLU A 190 -18.37 -11.36 21.20
N GLU A 191 -17.38 -11.27 20.30
CA GLU A 191 -16.61 -12.43 19.84
C GLU A 191 -15.81 -13.09 20.98
N LEU A 192 -15.14 -12.30 21.83
CA LEU A 192 -14.41 -12.79 23.01
C LEU A 192 -15.35 -13.45 24.02
N THR A 193 -16.49 -12.84 24.33
CA THR A 193 -17.48 -13.38 25.26
C THR A 193 -18.06 -14.72 24.75
N SER A 194 -18.28 -14.85 23.44
CA SER A 194 -18.68 -16.11 22.83
C SER A 194 -17.59 -17.17 22.94
N TYR A 195 -16.35 -16.79 22.66
CA TYR A 195 -15.19 -17.67 22.78
C TYR A 195 -14.96 -18.13 24.24
N GLU A 196 -15.10 -17.23 25.22
CA GLU A 196 -14.99 -17.57 26.66
C GLU A 196 -16.10 -18.51 27.10
N ARG A 197 -17.33 -18.36 26.63
CA ARG A 197 -18.42 -19.29 26.84
C ARG A 197 -18.13 -20.67 26.25
N ASP A 198 -17.63 -20.72 25.04
CA ASP A 198 -17.27 -21.97 24.35
C ASP A 198 -16.12 -22.69 25.11
N LEU A 199 -15.17 -21.93 25.66
CA LEU A 199 -14.10 -22.43 26.52
C LEU A 199 -14.64 -23.07 27.80
N LEU A 200 -15.63 -22.46 28.46
CA LEU A 200 -16.25 -22.96 29.67
C LEU A 200 -17.12 -24.20 29.42
N LEU A 201 -17.79 -24.25 28.26
CA LEU A 201 -18.63 -25.38 27.87
C LEU A 201 -17.84 -26.59 27.37
N TYR A 202 -16.65 -26.35 26.77
CA TYR A 202 -15.84 -27.40 26.15
C TYR A 202 -14.34 -27.24 26.47
N PRO A 203 -13.94 -27.37 27.74
CA PRO A 203 -12.56 -27.12 28.18
C PRO A 203 -11.51 -28.04 27.50
N GLU A 204 -11.88 -29.27 27.16
CA GLU A 204 -10.97 -30.23 26.50
C GLU A 204 -10.75 -29.96 25.01
N SER A 205 -11.61 -29.18 24.36
CA SER A 205 -11.51 -28.87 22.94
C SER A 205 -10.54 -27.74 22.63
N CYS A 206 -10.04 -27.04 23.65
CA CYS A 206 -9.24 -25.84 23.50
C CYS A 206 -7.80 -26.07 23.04
N PHE A 207 -7.31 -27.30 23.14
CA PHE A 207 -5.94 -27.68 22.77
C PHE A 207 -5.84 -28.41 21.44
N ASP A 208 -6.95 -28.65 20.74
CA ASP A 208 -6.93 -29.25 19.41
C ASP A 208 -6.90 -28.19 18.30
N PHE A 209 -5.71 -27.93 17.80
CA PHE A 209 -5.47 -26.99 16.69
C PHE A 209 -6.23 -27.35 15.40
N SER A 210 -6.58 -28.62 15.20
CA SER A 210 -7.33 -29.07 14.03
C SER A 210 -8.79 -28.66 14.13
N ARG A 211 -9.35 -28.72 15.35
CA ARG A 211 -10.71 -28.30 15.68
C ARG A 211 -10.86 -26.78 15.64
N TRP A 212 -9.83 -26.04 16.09
CA TRP A 212 -9.77 -24.57 15.98
C TRP A 212 -9.82 -24.11 14.50
N ARG A 213 -9.11 -24.77 13.58
CA ARG A 213 -9.19 -24.47 12.14
C ARG A 213 -10.56 -24.78 11.54
N LYS A 214 -11.24 -25.86 11.97
CA LYS A 214 -12.60 -26.19 11.55
C LYS A 214 -13.61 -25.18 12.08
N ASN A 215 -13.50 -24.78 13.34
CA ASN A 215 -14.38 -23.79 13.94
C ASN A 215 -14.20 -22.41 13.30
N ARG A 216 -12.98 -22.00 12.96
CA ARG A 216 -12.75 -20.76 12.23
C ARG A 216 -13.46 -20.76 10.86
N ARG A 217 -13.39 -21.86 10.10
CA ARG A 217 -14.14 -22.01 8.83
C ARG A 217 -15.66 -21.99 9.05
N TYR A 218 -16.14 -22.64 10.08
CA TYR A 218 -17.55 -22.64 10.45
C TYR A 218 -18.06 -21.23 10.79
N PHE A 219 -17.30 -20.43 11.53
CA PHE A 219 -17.63 -19.04 11.81
C PHE A 219 -17.57 -18.18 10.55
N GLU A 220 -16.54 -18.34 9.73
CA GLU A 220 -16.44 -17.62 8.45
C GLU A 220 -17.60 -17.94 7.48
N GLU A 221 -18.06 -19.18 7.42
CA GLU A 221 -19.22 -19.60 6.62
C GLU A 221 -20.55 -19.13 7.21
N LYS A 222 -20.73 -19.19 8.52
CA LYS A 222 -21.94 -18.72 9.20
C LYS A 222 -22.15 -17.21 9.03
N TYR A 223 -21.07 -16.44 9.13
CA TYR A 223 -21.13 -14.98 8.91
C TYR A 223 -21.17 -14.58 7.44
N ARG A 224 -20.77 -15.46 6.50
CA ARG A 224 -21.01 -15.23 5.06
C ARG A 224 -22.44 -15.44 4.62
N LYS A 225 -23.17 -16.33 5.26
CA LYS A 225 -24.59 -16.64 4.91
C LYS A 225 -25.60 -15.68 5.53
N SER A 226 -25.19 -14.84 6.50
CA SER A 226 -26.05 -13.82 7.12
C SER A 226 -25.92 -12.43 6.50
N HIS A 227 -25.28 -12.34 5.36
CA HIS A 227 -25.17 -11.16 4.48
C HIS A 227 -25.22 -11.60 3.02
#